data_3a0d16127aa8432859ea39ead20b7ce1
#
_entry.id   3a0d16127aa8432859ea39ead20b7ce1
#
_cell.length_a   1.000
_cell.length_b   1.000
_cell.length_c   1.000
_cell.angle_alpha   90.00
_cell.angle_beta   90.00
_cell.angle_gamma   90.00
#
_symmetry.space_group_name_H-M   'P 1'
#
loop_
_entity.id
_entity.type
_entity.pdbx_description
1 polymer ?
#
loop_
_entity_poly.entity_id
_entity_poly.type
_entity_poly.pdbx_seq_one_letter_code
_entity_poly.pdbx_strand_id
1 'polypeptide(L)'
;MSNSISVLNRAADNIRILAAAAVEKAKSGHPGGAMGGADFINVLYSEYLTYDPKNPTWAGRDRFFLDPGHMAPMLYSQLCLCGKFSIEELQQLRQWDSPTPGHPEVDVIRGIENSSGPLGQGHAYAVGAAIAAKFLAAHTGNPTFAKETIYTYISDGGIEEEISQGSARIAANLGLDNLVMFYDSNDIQLSTETNVVMNEDTAAKFRAFGWEVFEIDGNDAAQIRKAIEAAKAVTGKPALIIGKCIMGKGAVKADGTSYERNCKTHGAPLGGDAFVNTVRNLGGDPDQPFRIFPEVAELYAKRAEELEKIFAARYAEEKAWAEANPGKAAQLAEWLSGNAPKIDWSSCVQKENDATRNASAACLGVLAEQVPNMICASADLSNSDKTDGFLKKTQAFRKGDFSGAFFQAGVSELTMACCCIGMALHGGVIPACGTFFVFSDYMKPAVRMAALMELPVKFVWTHDAFRVGEDGPTHEPVEQEAQIRLMEKLKNHSGNPSMLVLRPADALETTEAWALA
;
A
#
# COMPACT_ATOMS: atom_id res chain seq x y z
N MET A 1 -18.57 22.59 -6.31
CA MET A 1 -18.59 22.73 -7.80
C MET A 1 -17.32 22.08 -8.31
N SER A 2 -17.40 21.24 -9.33
CA SER A 2 -16.22 20.61 -9.94
C SER A 2 -15.32 21.66 -10.59
N ASN A 3 -13.99 21.46 -10.51
CA ASN A 3 -13.01 22.35 -11.11
C ASN A 3 -13.12 22.35 -12.65
N SER A 4 -12.70 23.45 -13.30
CA SER A 4 -12.65 23.46 -14.77
C SER A 4 -11.60 22.50 -15.29
N ILE A 5 -11.87 21.85 -16.42
CA ILE A 5 -10.91 20.95 -17.07
C ILE A 5 -9.61 21.68 -17.42
N SER A 6 -9.71 22.97 -17.79
CA SER A 6 -8.54 23.80 -18.09
C SER A 6 -7.57 23.91 -16.89
N VAL A 7 -8.10 24.17 -15.67
CA VAL A 7 -7.24 24.27 -14.48
C VAL A 7 -6.68 22.92 -14.06
N LEU A 8 -7.43 21.84 -14.25
CA LEU A 8 -6.93 20.48 -13.98
C LEU A 8 -5.78 20.11 -14.91
N ASN A 9 -5.92 20.37 -16.21
CA ASN A 9 -4.84 20.14 -17.18
C ASN A 9 -3.61 21.01 -16.84
N ARG A 10 -3.81 22.26 -16.44
CA ARG A 10 -2.73 23.15 -16.05
C ARG A 10 -1.98 22.65 -14.80
N ALA A 11 -2.71 22.09 -13.83
CA ALA A 11 -2.12 21.48 -12.64
C ALA A 11 -1.33 20.21 -12.97
N ALA A 12 -1.83 19.36 -13.88
CA ALA A 12 -1.12 18.20 -14.36
C ALA A 12 0.20 18.60 -15.09
N ASP A 13 0.17 19.67 -15.91
CA ASP A 13 1.38 20.20 -16.56
C ASP A 13 2.39 20.75 -15.54
N ASN A 14 1.92 21.37 -14.45
CA ASN A 14 2.81 21.80 -13.37
C ASN A 14 3.48 20.61 -12.68
N ILE A 15 2.75 19.53 -12.41
CA ILE A 15 3.32 18.28 -11.86
C ILE A 15 4.37 17.71 -12.81
N ARG A 16 4.10 17.65 -14.12
CA ARG A 16 5.05 17.19 -15.14
C ARG A 16 6.35 17.98 -15.11
N ILE A 17 6.26 19.31 -15.07
CA ILE A 17 7.42 20.21 -15.03
C ILE A 17 8.21 20.00 -13.74
N LEU A 18 7.55 19.99 -12.58
CA LEU A 18 8.20 19.79 -11.28
C LEU A 18 8.92 18.43 -11.21
N ALA A 19 8.27 17.35 -11.67
CA ALA A 19 8.85 16.01 -11.70
C ALA A 19 10.07 15.94 -12.64
N ALA A 20 9.96 16.48 -13.85
CA ALA A 20 11.06 16.53 -14.80
C ALA A 20 12.22 17.40 -14.27
N ALA A 21 11.93 18.55 -13.65
CA ALA A 21 12.93 19.44 -13.07
C ALA A 21 13.68 18.80 -11.90
N ALA A 22 12.98 18.09 -11.02
CA ALA A 22 13.59 17.36 -9.90
C ALA A 22 14.57 16.29 -10.41
N VAL A 23 14.16 15.50 -11.41
CA VAL A 23 15.00 14.47 -12.04
C VAL A 23 16.19 15.11 -12.79
N GLU A 24 15.95 16.21 -13.51
CA GLU A 24 17.02 16.94 -14.22
C GLU A 24 18.07 17.50 -13.25
N LYS A 25 17.63 18.10 -12.13
CA LYS A 25 18.52 18.60 -11.08
C LYS A 25 19.31 17.47 -10.41
N ALA A 26 18.67 16.35 -10.11
CA ALA A 26 19.31 15.17 -9.51
C ALA A 26 20.25 14.44 -10.46
N LYS A 27 20.19 14.70 -11.77
CA LYS A 27 20.87 13.96 -12.85
C LYS A 27 20.59 12.46 -12.82
N SER A 28 19.50 12.06 -12.20
CA SER A 28 19.10 10.67 -12.00
C SER A 28 17.61 10.59 -11.65
N GLY A 29 16.88 9.63 -12.17
CA GLY A 29 15.48 9.38 -11.83
C GLY A 29 14.63 9.00 -13.04
N HIS A 30 13.31 8.92 -12.81
CA HIS A 30 12.33 8.40 -13.75
C HIS A 30 11.27 9.48 -14.07
N PRO A 31 11.47 10.33 -15.09
CA PRO A 31 10.53 11.39 -15.40
C PRO A 31 9.31 10.90 -16.18
N GLY A 32 9.45 9.88 -17.04
CA GLY A 32 8.45 9.52 -18.04
C GLY A 32 7.12 9.06 -17.48
N GLY A 33 7.13 8.06 -16.56
CA GLY A 33 5.93 7.61 -15.86
C GLY A 33 5.34 8.74 -15.01
N ALA A 34 6.18 9.48 -14.30
CA ALA A 34 5.75 10.63 -13.50
C ALA A 34 5.00 11.70 -14.32
N MET A 35 5.43 11.92 -15.56
CA MET A 35 4.75 12.82 -16.50
C MET A 35 3.46 12.21 -17.04
N GLY A 36 3.42 10.90 -17.29
CA GLY A 36 2.24 10.17 -17.79
C GLY A 36 1.09 10.14 -16.78
N GLY A 37 1.38 9.88 -15.51
CA GLY A 37 0.38 9.75 -14.43
C GLY A 37 -0.12 11.06 -13.82
N ALA A 38 0.43 12.20 -14.24
CA ALA A 38 0.15 13.51 -13.64
C ALA A 38 -1.34 13.90 -13.65
N ASP A 39 -2.09 13.53 -14.69
CA ASP A 39 -3.53 13.83 -14.79
C ASP A 39 -4.33 13.10 -13.71
N PHE A 40 -4.09 11.78 -13.56
CA PHE A 40 -4.81 10.99 -12.57
C PHE A 40 -4.54 11.46 -11.15
N ILE A 41 -3.25 11.61 -10.77
CA ILE A 41 -2.92 11.98 -9.40
C ILE A 41 -3.45 13.37 -9.04
N ASN A 42 -3.41 14.31 -10.00
CA ASN A 42 -3.97 15.64 -9.81
C ASN A 42 -5.49 15.59 -9.58
N VAL A 43 -6.25 14.88 -10.43
CA VAL A 43 -7.70 14.76 -10.27
C VAL A 43 -8.05 14.08 -8.94
N LEU A 44 -7.33 13.00 -8.58
CA LEU A 44 -7.53 12.29 -7.32
C LEU A 44 -7.38 13.22 -6.11
N TYR A 45 -6.27 13.94 -6.01
CA TYR A 45 -5.96 14.79 -4.86
C TYR A 45 -6.80 16.07 -4.82
N SER A 46 -7.03 16.69 -5.98
CA SER A 46 -7.77 17.96 -6.03
C SER A 46 -9.29 17.81 -5.87
N GLU A 47 -9.85 16.60 -6.06
CA GLU A 47 -11.32 16.44 -6.04
C GLU A 47 -11.83 15.28 -5.17
N TYR A 48 -11.07 14.18 -5.01
CA TYR A 48 -11.62 12.94 -4.42
C TYR A 48 -10.96 12.50 -3.12
N LEU A 49 -9.64 12.45 -3.06
CA LEU A 49 -8.93 11.92 -1.89
C LEU A 49 -9.25 12.74 -0.65
N THR A 50 -9.78 12.07 0.37
CA THR A 50 -10.21 12.71 1.62
C THR A 50 -9.19 12.46 2.71
N TYR A 51 -8.40 13.47 3.06
CA TYR A 51 -7.41 13.46 4.13
C TYR A 51 -7.49 14.78 4.91
N ASP A 52 -7.14 14.74 6.21
CA ASP A 52 -7.08 15.97 6.99
C ASP A 52 -5.70 16.63 6.86
N PRO A 53 -5.59 17.82 6.26
CA PRO A 53 -4.31 18.52 6.14
C PRO A 53 -3.66 18.86 7.50
N LYS A 54 -4.48 19.03 8.56
CA LYS A 54 -4.06 19.39 9.90
C LYS A 54 -3.78 18.19 10.81
N ASN A 55 -4.39 17.04 10.49
CA ASN A 55 -4.21 15.77 11.22
C ASN A 55 -3.98 14.62 10.23
N PRO A 56 -2.81 14.55 9.58
CA PRO A 56 -2.53 13.58 8.51
C PRO A 56 -2.55 12.12 8.99
N THR A 57 -2.44 11.88 10.29
CA THR A 57 -2.48 10.54 10.90
C THR A 57 -3.88 10.10 11.31
N TRP A 58 -4.92 10.92 11.08
CA TRP A 58 -6.30 10.52 11.39
C TRP A 58 -6.66 9.18 10.73
N ALA A 59 -7.15 8.25 11.54
CA ALA A 59 -7.31 6.85 11.13
C ALA A 59 -8.29 6.64 9.96
N GLY A 60 -9.32 7.47 9.86
CA GLY A 60 -10.39 7.34 8.85
C GLY A 60 -10.18 8.13 7.57
N ARG A 61 -8.94 8.52 7.25
CA ARG A 61 -8.60 9.16 5.97
C ARG A 61 -8.67 8.17 4.82
N ASP A 62 -8.98 8.63 3.62
CA ASP A 62 -8.69 7.84 2.42
C ASP A 62 -7.17 7.67 2.29
N ARG A 63 -6.73 6.54 1.77
CA ARG A 63 -5.30 6.23 1.59
C ARG A 63 -4.95 6.06 0.13
N PHE A 64 -3.76 6.52 -0.23
CA PHE A 64 -3.20 6.34 -1.56
C PHE A 64 -1.89 5.57 -1.50
N PHE A 65 -1.87 4.36 -2.06
CA PHE A 65 -0.70 3.50 -2.16
C PHE A 65 -0.07 3.62 -3.54
N LEU A 66 1.19 4.02 -3.60
CA LEU A 66 1.97 4.05 -4.83
C LEU A 66 2.73 2.73 -4.99
N ASP A 67 2.35 1.91 -5.97
CA ASP A 67 3.08 0.67 -6.28
C ASP A 67 4.38 0.95 -7.04
N PRO A 68 4.38 1.69 -8.18
CA PRO A 68 5.61 1.96 -8.92
C PRO A 68 6.45 3.05 -8.25
N GLY A 69 7.27 2.65 -7.26
CA GLY A 69 8.08 3.59 -6.47
C GLY A 69 9.00 4.48 -7.28
N HIS A 70 9.43 4.05 -8.48
CA HIS A 70 10.20 4.88 -9.40
C HIS A 70 9.44 6.13 -9.87
N MET A 71 8.09 6.14 -9.75
CA MET A 71 7.27 7.33 -10.02
C MET A 71 7.20 8.31 -8.83
N ALA A 72 8.08 8.16 -7.83
CA ALA A 72 8.23 9.10 -6.72
C ALA A 72 8.22 10.59 -7.12
N PRO A 73 8.86 11.02 -8.23
CA PRO A 73 8.80 12.43 -8.65
C PRO A 73 7.38 12.94 -8.90
N MET A 74 6.45 12.08 -9.37
CA MET A 74 5.03 12.43 -9.50
C MET A 74 4.40 12.68 -8.13
N LEU A 75 4.58 11.72 -7.20
CA LEU A 75 3.99 11.81 -5.86
C LEU A 75 4.53 13.02 -5.09
N TYR A 76 5.85 13.24 -5.07
CA TYR A 76 6.44 14.39 -4.38
C TYR A 76 5.99 15.71 -4.98
N SER A 77 5.91 15.81 -6.32
CA SER A 77 5.38 17.02 -6.98
C SER A 77 3.93 17.28 -6.60
N GLN A 78 3.09 16.23 -6.58
CA GLN A 78 1.70 16.33 -6.12
C GLN A 78 1.63 16.79 -4.65
N LEU A 79 2.46 16.21 -3.79
CA LEU A 79 2.48 16.55 -2.36
C LEU A 79 3.04 17.96 -2.11
N CYS A 80 3.92 18.49 -2.98
CA CYS A 80 4.29 19.92 -2.96
C CYS A 80 3.06 20.81 -3.23
N LEU A 81 2.22 20.46 -4.21
CA LEU A 81 0.99 21.22 -4.48
C LEU A 81 0.01 21.20 -3.30
N CYS A 82 0.02 20.11 -2.53
CA CYS A 82 -0.77 19.97 -1.30
C CYS A 82 -0.12 20.63 -0.06
N GLY A 83 1.07 21.24 -0.21
CA GLY A 83 1.80 21.86 0.90
C GLY A 83 2.41 20.87 1.90
N LYS A 84 2.59 19.59 1.50
CA LYS A 84 3.18 18.54 2.34
C LYS A 84 4.70 18.44 2.21
N PHE A 85 5.25 18.86 1.08
CA PHE A 85 6.67 19.07 0.83
C PHE A 85 6.90 20.49 0.39
N SER A 86 8.06 21.05 0.74
CA SER A 86 8.52 22.31 0.16
C SER A 86 9.17 22.09 -1.21
N ILE A 87 9.29 23.15 -1.97
CA ILE A 87 10.02 23.09 -3.25
C ILE A 87 11.51 22.80 -3.04
N GLU A 88 12.07 23.29 -1.94
CA GLU A 88 13.44 23.02 -1.54
C GLU A 88 13.68 21.54 -1.25
N GLU A 89 12.73 20.87 -0.57
CA GLU A 89 12.77 19.42 -0.34
C GLU A 89 12.67 18.63 -1.64
N LEU A 90 11.78 19.03 -2.57
CA LEU A 90 11.68 18.42 -3.91
C LEU A 90 12.99 18.56 -4.70
N GLN A 91 13.67 19.69 -4.58
CA GLN A 91 14.96 19.95 -5.20
C GLN A 91 16.10 19.08 -4.65
N GLN A 92 15.89 18.40 -3.52
CA GLN A 92 16.83 17.45 -2.93
C GLN A 92 16.54 16.01 -3.34
N LEU A 93 15.76 15.78 -4.41
CA LEU A 93 15.47 14.44 -4.92
C LEU A 93 16.75 13.61 -5.03
N ARG A 94 16.77 12.39 -4.43
CA ARG A 94 17.89 11.44 -4.45
C ARG A 94 19.18 11.94 -3.80
N GLN A 95 19.14 13.02 -3.03
CA GLN A 95 20.31 13.44 -2.28
C GLN A 95 20.41 12.66 -0.96
N TRP A 96 21.62 12.58 -0.39
CA TRP A 96 21.83 11.93 0.89
C TRP A 96 21.01 12.63 1.99
N ASP A 97 20.37 11.81 2.83
CA ASP A 97 19.55 12.26 3.98
C ASP A 97 18.38 13.20 3.57
N SER A 98 17.95 13.11 2.33
CA SER A 98 16.81 13.89 1.82
C SER A 98 15.47 13.21 2.14
N PRO A 99 14.41 13.98 2.45
CA PRO A 99 13.06 13.43 2.61
C PRO A 99 12.41 13.00 1.29
N THR A 100 13.12 13.18 0.15
CA THR A 100 12.67 12.81 -1.18
C THR A 100 13.62 11.80 -1.84
N PRO A 101 13.78 10.59 -1.26
CA PRO A 101 14.57 9.53 -1.88
C PRO A 101 14.03 9.13 -3.25
N GLY A 102 14.81 8.40 -4.03
CA GLY A 102 14.45 8.00 -5.40
C GLY A 102 13.24 7.08 -5.53
N HIS A 103 12.88 6.41 -4.45
CA HIS A 103 11.65 5.64 -4.26
C HIS A 103 11.11 6.04 -2.89
N PRO A 104 9.79 6.23 -2.72
CA PRO A 104 9.26 6.80 -1.49
C PRO A 104 9.39 5.83 -0.32
N GLU A 105 9.73 6.37 0.84
CA GLU A 105 9.63 5.71 2.12
C GLU A 105 8.34 6.15 2.83
N VAL A 106 7.77 5.27 3.66
CA VAL A 106 6.56 5.58 4.42
C VAL A 106 6.77 6.84 5.27
N ASP A 107 5.92 7.83 5.07
CA ASP A 107 5.87 9.10 5.82
C ASP A 107 4.43 9.63 5.82
N VAL A 108 3.62 9.09 6.72
CA VAL A 108 2.20 9.43 6.80
C VAL A 108 1.99 10.91 7.09
N ILE A 109 2.92 11.55 7.82
CA ILE A 109 2.86 13.00 8.12
C ILE A 109 2.89 13.81 6.82
N ARG A 110 3.72 13.40 5.87
CA ARG A 110 3.81 14.02 4.54
C ARG A 110 2.86 13.42 3.51
N GLY A 111 2.06 12.39 3.87
CA GLY A 111 1.06 11.79 2.99
C GLY A 111 1.57 10.64 2.13
N ILE A 112 2.64 9.97 2.56
CA ILE A 112 3.18 8.76 1.92
C ILE A 112 2.77 7.54 2.76
N GLU A 113 1.85 6.74 2.24
CA GLU A 113 1.25 5.61 2.98
C GLU A 113 2.11 4.34 2.99
N ASN A 114 3.08 4.21 2.08
CA ASN A 114 3.94 3.02 2.00
C ASN A 114 5.32 3.32 1.44
N SER A 115 6.32 2.60 1.91
CA SER A 115 7.57 2.45 1.16
C SER A 115 7.31 1.63 -0.09
N SER A 116 7.85 2.05 -1.22
CA SER A 116 7.67 1.40 -2.51
C SER A 116 9.02 1.19 -3.21
N GLY A 117 9.03 0.26 -4.16
CA GLY A 117 10.21 -0.12 -4.93
C GLY A 117 10.03 -1.52 -5.49
N PRO A 118 9.78 -2.55 -4.67
CA PRO A 118 9.34 -3.86 -5.17
C PRO A 118 7.95 -3.74 -5.78
N LEU A 119 7.87 -3.87 -7.13
CA LEU A 119 6.62 -3.77 -7.87
C LEU A 119 5.61 -4.85 -7.46
N GLY A 120 4.33 -4.56 -7.54
CA GLY A 120 3.23 -5.44 -7.13
C GLY A 120 2.95 -5.45 -5.62
N GLN A 121 3.94 -5.15 -4.77
CA GLN A 121 3.73 -5.16 -3.31
C GLN A 121 2.84 -4.01 -2.84
N GLY A 122 2.92 -2.83 -3.46
CA GLY A 122 2.02 -1.70 -3.17
C GLY A 122 0.55 -2.03 -3.42
N HIS A 123 0.25 -2.80 -4.47
CA HIS A 123 -1.09 -3.35 -4.71
C HIS A 123 -1.53 -4.26 -3.55
N ALA A 124 -0.68 -5.18 -3.12
CA ALA A 124 -0.98 -6.09 -2.00
C ALA A 124 -1.16 -5.33 -0.67
N TYR A 125 -0.38 -4.26 -0.42
CA TYR A 125 -0.57 -3.40 0.75
C TYR A 125 -1.94 -2.72 0.72
N ALA A 126 -2.37 -2.20 -0.44
CA ALA A 126 -3.69 -1.60 -0.58
C ALA A 126 -4.82 -2.60 -0.31
N VAL A 127 -4.68 -3.86 -0.76
CA VAL A 127 -5.62 -4.95 -0.44
C VAL A 127 -5.67 -5.19 1.07
N GLY A 128 -4.52 -5.26 1.75
CA GLY A 128 -4.44 -5.43 3.19
C GLY A 128 -5.09 -4.27 3.95
N ALA A 129 -4.83 -3.03 3.55
CA ALA A 129 -5.45 -1.84 4.14
C ALA A 129 -6.98 -1.84 3.95
N ALA A 130 -7.46 -2.26 2.77
CA ALA A 130 -8.89 -2.38 2.51
C ALA A 130 -9.57 -3.44 3.40
N ILE A 131 -8.89 -4.56 3.67
CA ILE A 131 -9.36 -5.58 4.63
C ILE A 131 -9.44 -4.98 6.04
N ALA A 132 -8.40 -4.27 6.50
CA ALA A 132 -8.37 -3.66 7.83
C ALA A 132 -9.50 -2.63 8.02
N ALA A 133 -9.75 -1.76 7.03
CA ALA A 133 -10.85 -0.80 7.05
C ALA A 133 -12.21 -1.51 7.19
N LYS A 134 -12.46 -2.58 6.39
CA LYS A 134 -13.69 -3.39 6.48
C LYS A 134 -13.82 -4.10 7.82
N PHE A 135 -12.74 -4.65 8.35
CA PHE A 135 -12.72 -5.27 9.67
C PHE A 135 -13.09 -4.27 10.77
N LEU A 136 -12.44 -3.09 10.79
CA LEU A 136 -12.73 -2.06 11.78
C LEU A 136 -14.17 -1.55 11.67
N ALA A 137 -14.69 -1.37 10.47
CA ALA A 137 -16.08 -1.00 10.25
C ALA A 137 -17.05 -2.05 10.82
N ALA A 138 -16.79 -3.36 10.57
CA ALA A 138 -17.63 -4.46 11.03
C ALA A 138 -17.63 -4.60 12.56
N HIS A 139 -16.46 -4.48 13.20
CA HIS A 139 -16.31 -4.70 14.63
C HIS A 139 -16.73 -3.50 15.48
N THR A 140 -16.47 -2.29 15.01
CA THR A 140 -16.77 -1.08 15.78
C THR A 140 -18.12 -0.48 15.44
N GLY A 141 -18.56 -0.62 14.18
CA GLY A 141 -19.71 0.12 13.64
C GLY A 141 -19.45 1.61 13.50
N ASN A 142 -18.18 2.05 13.55
CA ASN A 142 -17.82 3.45 13.34
C ASN A 142 -18.02 3.82 11.85
N PRO A 143 -18.86 4.84 11.56
CA PRO A 143 -19.16 5.24 10.18
C PRO A 143 -17.94 5.75 9.41
N THR A 144 -16.89 6.15 10.10
CA THR A 144 -15.63 6.63 9.52
C THR A 144 -14.99 5.57 8.63
N PHE A 145 -14.80 4.35 9.14
CA PHE A 145 -14.19 3.26 8.37
C PHE A 145 -15.08 2.73 7.25
N ALA A 146 -16.40 2.84 7.39
CA ALA A 146 -17.34 2.46 6.33
C ALA A 146 -17.28 3.40 5.10
N LYS A 147 -16.79 4.63 5.29
CA LYS A 147 -16.66 5.65 4.23
C LYS A 147 -15.27 5.74 3.63
N GLU A 148 -14.32 5.02 4.19
CA GLU A 148 -12.92 5.05 3.75
C GLU A 148 -12.75 4.37 2.39
N THR A 149 -12.04 5.04 1.49
CA THR A 149 -11.63 4.49 0.19
C THR A 149 -10.12 4.32 0.17
N ILE A 150 -9.68 3.13 -0.23
CA ILE A 150 -8.29 2.80 -0.46
C ILE A 150 -8.01 2.91 -1.96
N TYR A 151 -7.09 3.78 -2.33
CA TYR A 151 -6.65 3.96 -3.70
C TYR A 151 -5.26 3.35 -3.88
N THR A 152 -5.03 2.74 -5.03
CA THR A 152 -3.68 2.31 -5.42
C THR A 152 -3.42 2.62 -6.88
N TYR A 153 -2.18 2.97 -7.19
CA TYR A 153 -1.69 3.24 -8.52
C TYR A 153 -0.69 2.16 -8.90
N ILE A 154 -0.88 1.52 -10.04
CA ILE A 154 -0.01 0.45 -10.55
C ILE A 154 0.40 0.74 -12.00
N SER A 155 1.59 0.30 -12.40
CA SER A 155 2.13 0.43 -13.75
C SER A 155 2.15 -0.91 -14.50
N ASP A 156 2.60 -0.90 -15.77
CA ASP A 156 2.75 -2.11 -16.58
C ASP A 156 3.58 -3.18 -15.85
N GLY A 157 4.77 -2.83 -15.34
CA GLY A 157 5.60 -3.79 -14.59
C GLY A 157 4.95 -4.28 -13.30
N GLY A 158 4.16 -3.44 -12.62
CA GLY A 158 3.43 -3.87 -11.41
C GLY A 158 2.30 -4.86 -11.74
N ILE A 159 1.63 -4.68 -12.87
CA ILE A 159 0.56 -5.59 -13.34
C ILE A 159 1.14 -6.96 -13.79
N GLU A 160 2.38 -7.00 -14.26
CA GLU A 160 3.07 -8.24 -14.65
C GLU A 160 3.44 -9.12 -13.46
N GLU A 161 3.72 -8.51 -12.30
CA GLU A 161 4.14 -9.25 -11.11
C GLU A 161 3.09 -10.27 -10.65
N GLU A 162 3.54 -11.50 -10.32
CA GLU A 162 2.65 -12.59 -9.86
C GLU A 162 1.90 -12.22 -8.58
N ILE A 163 2.51 -11.42 -7.71
CA ILE A 163 1.86 -10.94 -6.49
C ILE A 163 0.63 -10.08 -6.81
N SER A 164 0.63 -9.34 -7.92
CA SER A 164 -0.52 -8.56 -8.36
C SER A 164 -1.70 -9.45 -8.76
N GLN A 165 -1.43 -10.62 -9.34
CA GLN A 165 -2.45 -11.62 -9.66
C GLN A 165 -3.07 -12.22 -8.38
N GLY A 166 -2.23 -12.56 -7.39
CA GLY A 166 -2.66 -13.02 -6.08
C GLY A 166 -3.52 -11.97 -5.36
N SER A 167 -3.09 -10.72 -5.38
CA SER A 167 -3.79 -9.57 -4.79
C SER A 167 -5.16 -9.34 -5.44
N ALA A 168 -5.22 -9.36 -6.78
CA ALA A 168 -6.46 -9.20 -7.53
C ALA A 168 -7.48 -10.29 -7.21
N ARG A 169 -7.03 -11.56 -7.14
CA ARG A 169 -7.86 -12.71 -6.75
C ARG A 169 -8.44 -12.55 -5.35
N ILE A 170 -7.61 -12.18 -4.38
CA ILE A 170 -8.02 -12.00 -2.98
C ILE A 170 -9.03 -10.86 -2.85
N ALA A 171 -8.74 -9.70 -3.44
CA ALA A 171 -9.63 -8.54 -3.38
C ALA A 171 -11.03 -8.84 -3.94
N ALA A 172 -11.11 -9.53 -5.07
CA ALA A 172 -12.37 -9.94 -5.68
C ALA A 172 -13.11 -11.00 -4.86
N ASN A 173 -12.38 -12.00 -4.34
CA ASN A 173 -12.94 -13.06 -3.50
C ASN A 173 -13.59 -12.49 -2.23
N LEU A 174 -12.98 -11.49 -1.62
CA LEU A 174 -13.50 -10.82 -0.42
C LEU A 174 -14.52 -9.72 -0.75
N GLY A 175 -14.63 -9.31 -2.02
CA GLY A 175 -15.56 -8.27 -2.44
C GLY A 175 -15.22 -6.89 -1.87
N LEU A 176 -13.94 -6.49 -1.94
CA LEU A 176 -13.43 -5.23 -1.38
C LEU A 176 -13.88 -4.01 -2.19
N ASP A 177 -15.12 -3.57 -2.00
CA ASP A 177 -15.71 -2.43 -2.71
C ASP A 177 -15.20 -1.05 -2.21
N ASN A 178 -14.34 -1.06 -1.20
CA ASN A 178 -13.59 0.11 -0.75
C ASN A 178 -12.20 0.22 -1.39
N LEU A 179 -11.87 -0.62 -2.39
CA LEU A 179 -10.59 -0.61 -3.10
C LEU A 179 -10.78 -0.13 -4.55
N VAL A 180 -10.10 0.95 -4.91
CA VAL A 180 -10.05 1.50 -6.26
C VAL A 180 -8.60 1.50 -6.75
N MET A 181 -8.31 0.77 -7.81
CA MET A 181 -7.00 0.71 -8.45
C MET A 181 -7.00 1.46 -9.77
N PHE A 182 -5.99 2.30 -9.98
CA PHE A 182 -5.68 2.89 -11.28
C PHE A 182 -4.48 2.17 -11.90
N TYR A 183 -4.65 1.62 -13.08
CA TYR A 183 -3.58 1.03 -13.87
C TYR A 183 -3.15 2.01 -14.97
N ASP A 184 -1.93 2.51 -14.85
CA ASP A 184 -1.23 3.30 -15.86
C ASP A 184 -0.73 2.38 -16.98
N SER A 185 -1.58 2.16 -17.96
CA SER A 185 -1.27 1.36 -19.15
C SER A 185 -0.64 2.26 -20.21
N ASN A 186 0.68 2.37 -20.20
CA ASN A 186 1.38 3.30 -21.08
C ASN A 186 2.24 2.64 -22.16
N ASP A 187 2.28 1.30 -22.19
CA ASP A 187 2.97 0.45 -23.17
C ASP A 187 4.50 0.50 -23.13
N ILE A 188 5.13 1.24 -22.17
CA ILE A 188 6.57 1.48 -22.16
C ILE A 188 7.17 1.06 -20.82
N GLN A 189 8.12 0.14 -20.88
CA GLN A 189 8.94 -0.28 -19.76
C GLN A 189 10.34 0.34 -19.81
N LEU A 190 11.20 -0.02 -18.85
CA LEU A 190 12.56 0.54 -18.77
C LEU A 190 13.41 0.17 -19.99
N SER A 191 13.32 -1.06 -20.47
CA SER A 191 14.18 -1.59 -21.54
C SER A 191 13.44 -1.94 -22.81
N THR A 192 12.09 -2.04 -22.78
CA THR A 192 11.30 -2.52 -23.94
C THR A 192 9.88 -1.96 -23.92
N GLU A 193 9.12 -2.23 -24.95
CA GLU A 193 7.67 -2.03 -24.98
C GLU A 193 6.97 -3.20 -24.29
N THR A 194 5.85 -2.95 -23.66
CA THR A 194 5.07 -3.95 -22.90
C THR A 194 4.65 -5.14 -23.76
N ASN A 195 4.32 -4.94 -25.03
CA ASN A 195 3.90 -5.99 -25.97
C ASN A 195 4.98 -7.05 -26.26
N VAL A 196 6.23 -6.80 -25.88
CA VAL A 196 7.33 -7.79 -26.02
C VAL A 196 7.24 -8.87 -24.94
N VAL A 197 6.66 -8.55 -23.78
CA VAL A 197 6.61 -9.44 -22.60
C VAL A 197 5.19 -9.79 -22.17
N MET A 198 4.20 -8.96 -22.45
CA MET A 198 2.81 -9.16 -22.04
C MET A 198 1.85 -8.88 -23.20
N ASN A 199 1.04 -9.86 -23.55
CA ASN A 199 0.04 -9.77 -24.63
C ASN A 199 -1.38 -10.16 -24.17
N GLU A 200 -1.59 -10.34 -22.86
CA GLU A 200 -2.90 -10.67 -22.34
C GLU A 200 -3.85 -9.46 -22.32
N ASP A 201 -5.14 -9.75 -22.40
CA ASP A 201 -6.20 -8.78 -22.16
C ASP A 201 -6.38 -8.58 -20.64
N THR A 202 -5.72 -7.56 -20.10
CA THR A 202 -5.77 -7.25 -18.67
C THR A 202 -7.18 -6.92 -18.21
N ALA A 203 -7.99 -6.25 -19.03
CA ALA A 203 -9.38 -5.92 -18.69
C ALA A 203 -10.22 -7.21 -18.55
N ALA A 204 -10.11 -8.13 -19.50
CA ALA A 204 -10.81 -9.42 -19.44
C ALA A 204 -10.33 -10.26 -18.24
N LYS A 205 -9.01 -10.26 -17.96
CA LYS A 205 -8.41 -10.97 -16.82
C LYS A 205 -8.97 -10.47 -15.48
N PHE A 206 -9.02 -9.17 -15.26
CA PHE A 206 -9.55 -8.60 -14.02
C PHE A 206 -11.06 -8.78 -13.89
N ARG A 207 -11.81 -8.69 -15.01
CA ARG A 207 -13.25 -9.07 -15.02
C ARG A 207 -13.45 -10.54 -14.63
N ALA A 208 -12.59 -11.44 -15.09
CA ALA A 208 -12.63 -12.86 -14.74
C ALA A 208 -12.30 -13.10 -13.25
N PHE A 209 -11.43 -12.30 -12.63
CA PHE A 209 -11.25 -12.32 -11.17
C PHE A 209 -12.49 -11.85 -10.42
N GLY A 210 -13.35 -11.02 -11.03
CA GLY A 210 -14.55 -10.46 -10.40
C GLY A 210 -14.46 -8.97 -10.06
N TRP A 211 -13.53 -8.23 -10.67
CA TRP A 211 -13.44 -6.77 -10.57
C TRP A 211 -14.44 -6.08 -11.50
N GLU A 212 -14.88 -4.89 -11.10
CA GLU A 212 -15.47 -3.94 -12.03
C GLU A 212 -14.37 -3.18 -12.76
N VAL A 213 -14.42 -3.09 -14.09
CA VAL A 213 -13.32 -2.54 -14.90
C VAL A 213 -13.81 -1.44 -15.82
N PHE A 214 -13.17 -0.28 -15.70
CA PHE A 214 -13.38 0.92 -16.50
C PHE A 214 -12.15 1.17 -17.38
N GLU A 215 -12.35 1.37 -18.67
CA GLU A 215 -11.27 1.67 -19.63
C GLU A 215 -11.43 3.10 -20.13
N ILE A 216 -10.39 3.93 -20.00
CA ILE A 216 -10.43 5.36 -20.27
C ILE A 216 -9.15 5.85 -20.95
N ASP A 217 -9.20 7.04 -21.54
CA ASP A 217 -8.01 7.85 -21.76
C ASP A 217 -7.50 8.35 -20.40
N GLY A 218 -6.35 7.81 -19.97
CA GLY A 218 -5.72 8.12 -18.68
C GLY A 218 -5.13 9.53 -18.59
N ASN A 219 -5.20 10.28 -19.68
CA ASN A 219 -4.76 11.67 -19.75
C ASN A 219 -5.92 12.67 -20.02
N ASP A 220 -7.16 12.19 -19.97
CA ASP A 220 -8.37 13.04 -20.05
C ASP A 220 -8.97 13.22 -18.64
N ALA A 221 -8.82 14.42 -18.08
CA ALA A 221 -9.33 14.72 -16.72
C ALA A 221 -10.85 14.52 -16.57
N ALA A 222 -11.64 14.69 -17.63
CA ALA A 222 -13.08 14.47 -17.57
C ALA A 222 -13.41 12.96 -17.50
N GLN A 223 -12.70 12.12 -18.26
CA GLN A 223 -12.87 10.68 -18.21
C GLN A 223 -12.37 10.11 -16.88
N ILE A 224 -11.22 10.58 -16.36
CA ILE A 224 -10.70 10.19 -15.04
C ILE A 224 -11.74 10.51 -13.95
N ARG A 225 -12.30 11.72 -13.93
CA ARG A 225 -13.34 12.12 -12.98
C ARG A 225 -14.52 11.17 -13.03
N LYS A 226 -15.07 10.92 -14.21
CA LYS A 226 -16.22 10.04 -14.40
C LYS A 226 -15.92 8.60 -13.96
N ALA A 227 -14.71 8.11 -14.22
CA ALA A 227 -14.29 6.76 -13.83
C ALA A 227 -14.13 6.63 -12.31
N ILE A 228 -13.55 7.62 -11.62
CA ILE A 228 -13.45 7.61 -10.15
C ILE A 228 -14.85 7.64 -9.52
N GLU A 229 -15.76 8.48 -10.02
CA GLU A 229 -17.15 8.52 -9.53
C GLU A 229 -17.85 7.17 -9.72
N ALA A 230 -17.71 6.55 -10.90
CA ALA A 230 -18.27 5.24 -11.18
C ALA A 230 -17.64 4.14 -10.30
N ALA A 231 -16.32 4.15 -10.12
CA ALA A 231 -15.60 3.20 -9.27
C ALA A 231 -16.04 3.28 -7.80
N LYS A 232 -16.23 4.48 -7.27
CA LYS A 232 -16.75 4.71 -5.90
C LYS A 232 -18.19 4.26 -5.70
N ALA A 233 -18.97 4.13 -6.75
CA ALA A 233 -20.36 3.66 -6.70
C ALA A 233 -20.47 2.13 -6.79
N VAL A 234 -19.39 1.43 -7.08
CA VAL A 234 -19.37 -0.05 -7.15
C VAL A 234 -19.57 -0.63 -5.76
N THR A 235 -20.39 -1.68 -5.67
CA THR A 235 -20.64 -2.42 -4.42
C THR A 235 -20.31 -3.90 -4.56
N GLY A 236 -19.76 -4.50 -3.52
CA GLY A 236 -19.45 -5.93 -3.44
C GLY A 236 -18.35 -6.42 -4.37
N LYS A 237 -17.58 -5.50 -4.97
CA LYS A 237 -16.44 -5.79 -5.86
C LYS A 237 -15.39 -4.67 -5.75
N PRO A 238 -14.10 -4.96 -5.89
CA PRO A 238 -13.09 -3.92 -6.15
C PRO A 238 -13.25 -3.32 -7.55
N ALA A 239 -12.75 -2.11 -7.75
CA ALA A 239 -12.83 -1.38 -9.01
C ALA A 239 -11.42 -1.14 -9.60
N LEU A 240 -11.26 -1.43 -10.90
CA LEU A 240 -10.07 -1.15 -11.69
C LEU A 240 -10.39 -0.08 -12.74
N ILE A 241 -9.61 0.98 -12.76
CA ILE A 241 -9.60 1.98 -13.84
C ILE A 241 -8.33 1.77 -14.67
N ILE A 242 -8.48 1.29 -15.89
CA ILE A 242 -7.37 1.18 -16.85
C ILE A 242 -7.28 2.49 -17.61
N GLY A 243 -6.27 3.29 -17.30
CA GLY A 243 -5.98 4.54 -17.96
C GLY A 243 -4.94 4.33 -19.06
N LYS A 244 -5.31 4.49 -20.33
CA LYS A 244 -4.34 4.51 -21.42
C LYS A 244 -3.57 5.82 -21.35
N CYS A 245 -2.36 5.78 -20.78
CA CYS A 245 -1.51 6.96 -20.55
C CYS A 245 -0.42 7.11 -21.63
N ILE A 246 0.21 8.26 -21.62
CA ILE A 246 1.34 8.56 -22.50
C ILE A 246 2.61 8.67 -21.67
N MET A 247 3.52 7.69 -21.82
CA MET A 247 4.85 7.76 -21.23
C MET A 247 5.55 9.04 -21.67
N GLY A 248 5.99 9.86 -20.70
CA GLY A 248 6.65 11.14 -20.99
C GLY A 248 5.73 12.18 -21.65
N LYS A 249 4.45 12.22 -21.29
CA LYS A 249 3.49 13.17 -21.88
C LYS A 249 3.99 14.61 -21.87
N GLY A 250 4.01 15.24 -23.02
CA GLY A 250 4.50 16.60 -23.23
C GLY A 250 6.00 16.72 -23.39
N ALA A 251 6.76 15.62 -23.31
CA ALA A 251 8.21 15.65 -23.51
C ALA A 251 8.57 15.92 -24.99
N VAL A 252 9.59 16.75 -25.18
CA VAL A 252 10.07 17.19 -26.49
C VAL A 252 11.59 17.02 -26.55
N LYS A 253 12.10 16.52 -27.69
CA LYS A 253 13.55 16.37 -27.94
C LYS A 253 14.23 17.71 -28.19
N ALA A 254 15.56 17.71 -28.22
CA ALA A 254 16.37 18.88 -28.53
C ALA A 254 16.07 19.46 -29.93
N ASP A 255 15.68 18.62 -30.89
CA ASP A 255 15.30 19.03 -32.25
C ASP A 255 13.85 19.53 -32.40
N GLY A 256 13.08 19.55 -31.27
CA GLY A 256 11.70 20.01 -31.26
C GLY A 256 10.67 18.91 -31.60
N THR A 257 11.09 17.68 -31.90
CA THR A 257 10.16 16.56 -32.16
C THR A 257 9.70 15.93 -30.86
N SER A 258 8.57 15.17 -30.89
CA SER A 258 8.04 14.48 -29.70
C SER A 258 9.04 13.49 -29.11
N TYR A 259 9.13 13.48 -27.78
CA TYR A 259 9.90 12.49 -27.02
C TYR A 259 8.99 11.54 -26.22
N GLU A 260 7.68 11.65 -26.42
CA GLU A 260 6.67 10.78 -25.82
C GLU A 260 6.84 9.33 -26.29
N ARG A 261 6.30 8.38 -25.49
CA ARG A 261 6.27 6.93 -25.80
C ARG A 261 7.66 6.34 -26.11
N ASN A 262 8.68 6.78 -25.39
CA ASN A 262 10.06 6.36 -25.62
C ASN A 262 10.68 5.81 -24.34
N CYS A 263 11.26 4.62 -24.40
CA CYS A 263 11.93 3.97 -23.25
C CYS A 263 13.02 4.86 -22.61
N LYS A 264 13.69 5.74 -23.41
CA LYS A 264 14.68 6.67 -22.88
C LYS A 264 14.13 7.70 -21.91
N THR A 265 12.82 8.06 -22.03
CA THR A 265 12.18 8.95 -21.06
C THR A 265 11.79 8.24 -19.77
N HIS A 266 11.77 6.90 -19.76
CA HIS A 266 11.37 6.13 -18.60
C HIS A 266 12.30 6.37 -17.41
N GLY A 267 13.60 6.12 -17.55
CA GLY A 267 14.54 6.03 -16.44
C GLY A 267 15.78 6.96 -16.52
N ALA A 268 15.71 8.05 -17.29
CA ALA A 268 16.80 9.00 -17.42
C ALA A 268 16.30 10.44 -17.48
N PRO A 269 17.09 11.43 -17.01
CA PRO A 269 16.80 12.85 -17.24
C PRO A 269 16.59 13.14 -18.73
N LEU A 270 15.75 14.11 -19.05
CA LEU A 270 15.50 14.52 -20.44
C LEU A 270 16.77 15.15 -21.07
N GLY A 271 17.52 15.90 -20.28
CA GLY A 271 18.83 16.48 -20.60
C GLY A 271 18.76 17.76 -21.46
N GLY A 272 19.60 18.72 -21.13
CA GLY A 272 19.89 19.92 -21.94
C GLY A 272 18.69 20.57 -22.62
N ASP A 273 18.78 20.74 -23.95
CA ASP A 273 17.74 21.40 -24.75
C ASP A 273 16.39 20.62 -24.74
N ALA A 274 16.42 19.31 -24.59
CA ALA A 274 15.18 18.53 -24.49
C ALA A 274 14.39 18.89 -23.23
N PHE A 275 15.06 19.07 -22.09
CA PHE A 275 14.41 19.55 -20.86
C PHE A 275 13.83 20.96 -21.06
N VAL A 276 14.62 21.89 -21.60
CA VAL A 276 14.20 23.27 -21.87
C VAL A 276 12.98 23.33 -22.79
N ASN A 277 13.01 22.55 -23.88
CA ASN A 277 11.91 22.47 -24.84
C ASN A 277 10.65 21.84 -24.19
N THR A 278 10.83 20.85 -23.37
CA THR A 278 9.72 20.20 -22.64
C THR A 278 9.04 21.18 -21.67
N VAL A 279 9.82 21.94 -20.88
CA VAL A 279 9.25 22.93 -19.96
C VAL A 279 8.45 23.99 -20.71
N ARG A 280 8.99 24.49 -21.85
CA ARG A 280 8.27 25.45 -22.72
C ARG A 280 7.00 24.86 -23.33
N ASN A 281 7.06 23.62 -23.80
CA ASN A 281 5.90 22.92 -24.38
C ASN A 281 4.75 22.77 -23.37
N LEU A 282 5.08 22.55 -22.10
CA LEU A 282 4.13 22.48 -20.99
C LEU A 282 3.73 23.84 -20.43
N GLY A 283 4.15 24.94 -21.09
CA GLY A 283 3.82 26.32 -20.73
C GLY A 283 4.49 26.83 -19.45
N GLY A 284 5.63 26.24 -19.08
CA GLY A 284 6.48 26.69 -17.99
C GLY A 284 7.61 27.61 -18.44
N ASP A 285 8.37 28.14 -17.48
CA ASP A 285 9.56 28.91 -17.65
C ASP A 285 10.79 28.06 -17.36
N PRO A 286 11.67 27.75 -18.33
CA PRO A 286 12.86 26.95 -18.10
C PRO A 286 13.84 27.56 -17.09
N ASP A 287 13.83 28.90 -16.92
CA ASP A 287 14.66 29.57 -15.92
C ASP A 287 14.09 29.45 -14.49
N GLN A 288 12.81 29.10 -14.37
CA GLN A 288 12.10 28.91 -13.11
C GLN A 288 11.28 27.58 -13.09
N PRO A 289 11.89 26.41 -13.35
CA PRO A 289 11.14 25.17 -13.57
C PRO A 289 10.48 24.61 -12.29
N PHE A 290 10.85 25.12 -11.13
CA PHE A 290 10.25 24.74 -9.84
C PHE A 290 9.11 25.68 -9.40
N ARG A 291 8.64 26.56 -10.29
CA ARG A 291 7.54 27.47 -9.96
C ARG A 291 6.21 26.73 -9.96
N ILE A 292 5.43 26.89 -8.87
CA ILE A 292 4.01 26.52 -8.85
C ILE A 292 3.22 27.64 -9.55
N PHE A 293 2.37 27.26 -10.51
CA PHE A 293 1.55 28.22 -11.23
C PHE A 293 0.50 28.85 -10.32
N PRO A 294 0.21 30.16 -10.41
CA PRO A 294 -0.72 30.85 -9.52
C PRO A 294 -2.12 30.20 -9.48
N GLU A 295 -2.63 29.82 -10.65
CA GLU A 295 -3.95 29.15 -10.77
C GLU A 295 -3.98 27.75 -10.14
N VAL A 296 -2.83 27.08 -10.08
CA VAL A 296 -2.67 25.78 -9.43
C VAL A 296 -2.59 25.94 -7.90
N ALA A 297 -1.85 26.94 -7.44
CA ALA A 297 -1.82 27.29 -6.02
C ALA A 297 -3.23 27.63 -5.51
N GLU A 298 -4.03 28.39 -6.29
CA GLU A 298 -5.42 28.70 -5.96
C GLU A 298 -6.30 27.44 -5.92
N LEU A 299 -6.13 26.50 -6.87
CA LEU A 299 -6.84 25.23 -6.89
C LEU A 299 -6.64 24.46 -5.57
N TYR A 300 -5.39 24.31 -5.13
CA TYR A 300 -5.07 23.55 -3.91
C TYR A 300 -5.42 24.30 -2.61
N ALA A 301 -5.36 25.62 -2.62
CA ALA A 301 -5.89 26.43 -1.50
C ALA A 301 -7.40 26.21 -1.31
N LYS A 302 -8.17 26.25 -2.40
CA LYS A 302 -9.62 25.92 -2.35
C LYS A 302 -9.87 24.49 -1.90
N ARG A 303 -9.06 23.53 -2.38
CA ARG A 303 -9.19 22.14 -1.95
C ARG A 303 -8.96 21.98 -0.45
N ALA A 304 -7.97 22.67 0.12
CA ALA A 304 -7.72 22.67 1.56
C ALA A 304 -8.93 23.18 2.36
N GLU A 305 -9.57 24.27 1.91
CA GLU A 305 -10.80 24.80 2.53
C GLU A 305 -11.98 23.81 2.44
N GLU A 306 -12.11 23.09 1.32
CA GLU A 306 -13.14 22.06 1.15
C GLU A 306 -12.89 20.88 2.10
N LEU A 307 -11.64 20.43 2.20
CA LEU A 307 -11.25 19.36 3.12
C LEU A 307 -11.53 19.75 4.57
N GLU A 308 -11.25 20.96 5.00
CA GLU A 308 -11.58 21.44 6.36
C GLU A 308 -13.07 21.28 6.67
N LYS A 309 -13.96 21.61 5.71
CA LYS A 309 -15.41 21.46 5.89
C LYS A 309 -15.84 19.99 5.95
N ILE A 310 -15.23 19.13 5.10
CA ILE A 310 -15.48 17.68 5.11
C ILE A 310 -15.07 17.09 6.47
N PHE A 311 -13.91 17.50 7.00
CA PHE A 311 -13.42 16.99 8.28
C PHE A 311 -14.21 17.50 9.46
N ALA A 312 -14.65 18.74 9.46
CA ALA A 312 -15.57 19.24 10.50
C ALA A 312 -16.83 18.37 10.61
N ALA A 313 -17.40 17.95 9.47
CA ALA A 313 -18.56 17.06 9.45
C ALA A 313 -18.20 15.63 9.90
N ARG A 314 -17.08 15.06 9.43
CA ARG A 314 -16.64 13.70 9.83
C ARG A 314 -16.33 13.61 11.32
N TYR A 315 -15.63 14.59 11.89
CA TYR A 315 -15.38 14.65 13.34
C TYR A 315 -16.65 14.80 14.17
N ALA A 316 -17.65 15.53 13.67
CA ALA A 316 -18.95 15.62 14.33
C ALA A 316 -19.68 14.26 14.33
N GLU A 317 -19.64 13.53 13.21
CA GLU A 317 -20.20 12.17 13.12
C GLU A 317 -19.46 11.18 14.05
N GLU A 318 -18.14 11.22 14.06
CA GLU A 318 -17.31 10.35 14.90
C GLU A 318 -17.58 10.63 16.39
N LYS A 319 -17.69 11.91 16.77
CA LYS A 319 -18.05 12.31 18.12
C LYS A 319 -19.44 11.81 18.52
N ALA A 320 -20.44 11.99 17.67
CA ALA A 320 -21.79 11.49 17.91
C ALA A 320 -21.83 9.96 18.05
N TRP A 321 -21.07 9.25 17.21
CA TRP A 321 -20.92 7.80 17.34
C TRP A 321 -20.26 7.40 18.67
N ALA A 322 -19.20 8.10 19.08
CA ALA A 322 -18.49 7.83 20.32
C ALA A 322 -19.36 8.07 21.56
N GLU A 323 -20.16 9.15 21.55
CA GLU A 323 -21.14 9.46 22.60
C GLU A 323 -22.24 8.37 22.71
N ALA A 324 -22.69 7.84 21.57
CA ALA A 324 -23.67 6.76 21.52
C ALA A 324 -23.08 5.37 21.85
N ASN A 325 -21.77 5.17 21.70
CA ASN A 325 -21.06 3.89 21.86
C ASN A 325 -19.79 4.02 22.71
N PRO A 326 -19.86 4.49 23.96
CA PRO A 326 -18.66 4.85 24.74
C PRO A 326 -17.69 3.67 24.96
N GLY A 327 -18.21 2.45 25.13
CA GLY A 327 -17.36 1.25 25.26
C GLY A 327 -16.60 0.90 23.99
N LYS A 328 -17.26 0.97 22.83
CA LYS A 328 -16.61 0.74 21.53
C LYS A 328 -15.63 1.86 21.17
N ALA A 329 -15.93 3.09 21.54
CA ALA A 329 -15.04 4.22 21.34
C ALA A 329 -13.75 4.09 22.15
N ALA A 330 -13.84 3.69 23.42
CA ALA A 330 -12.68 3.41 24.25
C ALA A 330 -11.83 2.25 23.69
N GLN A 331 -12.50 1.18 23.24
CA GLN A 331 -11.84 0.03 22.62
C GLN A 331 -11.11 0.43 21.32
N LEU A 332 -11.77 1.20 20.45
CA LEU A 332 -11.14 1.69 19.21
C LEU A 332 -9.94 2.59 19.50
N ALA A 333 -10.05 3.47 20.48
CA ALA A 333 -8.93 4.32 20.89
C ALA A 333 -7.73 3.49 21.37
N GLU A 334 -7.95 2.40 22.10
CA GLU A 334 -6.90 1.46 22.49
C GLU A 334 -6.30 0.75 21.26
N TRP A 335 -7.11 0.27 20.34
CA TRP A 335 -6.63 -0.38 19.11
C TRP A 335 -5.76 0.55 18.24
N LEU A 336 -6.12 1.83 18.19
CA LEU A 336 -5.39 2.84 17.42
C LEU A 336 -4.15 3.39 18.16
N SER A 337 -4.02 3.12 19.45
CA SER A 337 -2.89 3.63 20.25
C SER A 337 -1.55 2.99 19.90
N GLY A 338 -1.57 1.79 19.29
CA GLY A 338 -0.37 0.98 19.04
C GLY A 338 0.21 0.32 20.30
N ASN A 339 -0.47 0.43 21.44
CA ASN A 339 -0.03 -0.21 22.68
C ASN A 339 -0.15 -1.74 22.55
N ALA A 340 0.79 -2.46 23.18
CA ALA A 340 0.70 -3.90 23.30
C ALA A 340 -0.52 -4.29 24.16
N PRO A 341 -1.35 -5.26 23.73
CA PRO A 341 -2.51 -5.72 24.50
C PRO A 341 -2.06 -6.41 25.79
N LYS A 342 -2.86 -6.28 26.85
CA LYS A 342 -2.62 -7.00 28.09
C LYS A 342 -3.30 -8.36 28.00
N ILE A 343 -2.54 -9.43 28.16
CA ILE A 343 -2.99 -10.81 27.98
C ILE A 343 -2.80 -11.57 29.29
N ASP A 344 -3.84 -12.28 29.71
CA ASP A 344 -3.76 -13.24 30.82
C ASP A 344 -3.31 -14.61 30.29
N TRP A 345 -2.01 -14.81 30.29
CA TRP A 345 -1.39 -16.07 29.86
C TRP A 345 -1.65 -17.25 30.81
N SER A 346 -2.15 -17.02 32.03
CA SER A 346 -2.52 -18.11 32.93
C SER A 346 -3.68 -18.97 32.41
N SER A 347 -4.44 -18.41 31.45
CA SER A 347 -5.51 -19.13 30.75
C SER A 347 -4.99 -20.06 29.63
N CYS A 348 -3.71 -19.95 29.26
CA CYS A 348 -3.09 -20.78 28.23
C CYS A 348 -2.70 -22.15 28.78
N VAL A 349 -3.54 -23.14 28.57
CA VAL A 349 -3.27 -24.52 29.03
C VAL A 349 -2.38 -25.22 28.01
N GLN A 350 -1.13 -25.46 28.39
CA GLN A 350 -0.15 -26.18 27.58
C GLN A 350 -0.14 -27.68 27.92
N LYS A 351 0.22 -28.51 26.92
CA LYS A 351 0.44 -29.96 27.10
C LYS A 351 1.92 -30.23 27.23
N GLU A 352 2.27 -31.12 28.16
CA GLU A 352 3.64 -31.63 28.27
C GLU A 352 4.01 -32.51 27.06
N ASN A 353 5.26 -32.43 26.62
CA ASN A 353 5.82 -33.29 25.57
C ASN A 353 5.06 -33.21 24.23
N ASP A 354 4.51 -32.05 23.90
CA ASP A 354 3.84 -31.79 22.63
C ASP A 354 4.72 -30.92 21.70
N ALA A 355 4.41 -30.93 20.41
CA ALA A 355 5.10 -30.10 19.43
C ALA A 355 4.86 -28.61 19.72
N THR A 356 5.90 -27.77 19.56
CA THR A 356 5.81 -26.32 19.78
C THR A 356 4.76 -25.63 18.89
N ARG A 357 4.48 -26.15 17.68
CA ARG A 357 3.36 -25.67 16.85
C ARG A 357 1.99 -25.86 17.52
N ASN A 358 1.79 -26.95 18.27
CA ASN A 358 0.55 -27.16 19.04
C ASN A 358 0.49 -26.23 20.25
N ALA A 359 1.62 -25.98 20.90
CA ALA A 359 1.73 -24.97 21.94
C ALA A 359 1.41 -23.56 21.42
N SER A 360 1.90 -23.22 20.23
CA SER A 360 1.55 -21.98 19.52
C SER A 360 0.05 -21.90 19.20
N ALA A 361 -0.58 -23.02 18.81
CA ALA A 361 -2.03 -23.06 18.60
C ALA A 361 -2.83 -22.74 19.89
N ALA A 362 -2.37 -23.22 21.05
CA ALA A 362 -2.99 -22.89 22.33
C ALA A 362 -2.86 -21.39 22.64
N CYS A 363 -1.67 -20.78 22.42
CA CYS A 363 -1.46 -19.35 22.55
C CYS A 363 -2.34 -18.55 21.59
N LEU A 364 -2.41 -18.94 20.31
CA LEU A 364 -3.27 -18.31 19.31
C LEU A 364 -4.75 -18.38 19.68
N GLY A 365 -5.19 -19.45 20.33
CA GLY A 365 -6.55 -19.56 20.88
C GLY A 365 -6.82 -18.52 21.97
N VAL A 366 -5.87 -18.29 22.88
CA VAL A 366 -5.95 -17.25 23.92
C VAL A 366 -5.97 -15.85 23.29
N LEU A 367 -5.08 -15.62 22.31
CA LEU A 367 -5.02 -14.34 21.60
C LEU A 367 -6.33 -14.02 20.87
N ALA A 368 -6.95 -15.00 20.23
CA ALA A 368 -8.23 -14.82 19.56
C ALA A 368 -9.37 -14.40 20.51
N GLU A 369 -9.32 -14.83 21.76
CA GLU A 369 -10.31 -14.46 22.78
C GLU A 369 -10.02 -13.12 23.47
N GLN A 370 -8.73 -12.77 23.66
CA GLN A 370 -8.34 -11.60 24.44
C GLN A 370 -7.87 -10.41 23.61
N VAL A 371 -7.56 -10.60 22.34
CA VAL A 371 -7.07 -9.55 21.42
C VAL A 371 -8.03 -9.40 20.23
N PRO A 372 -9.17 -8.75 20.43
CA PRO A 372 -10.25 -8.70 19.44
C PRO A 372 -9.92 -7.96 18.14
N ASN A 373 -8.80 -7.19 18.09
CA ASN A 373 -8.30 -6.55 16.89
C ASN A 373 -7.13 -7.31 16.23
N MET A 374 -6.83 -8.52 16.68
CA MET A 374 -5.86 -9.39 16.00
C MET A 374 -6.50 -10.04 14.78
N ILE A 375 -5.79 -10.06 13.66
CA ILE A 375 -6.15 -10.80 12.45
C ILE A 375 -5.07 -11.85 12.22
N CYS A 376 -5.45 -13.11 12.20
CA CYS A 376 -4.54 -14.21 11.88
C CYS A 376 -4.78 -14.70 10.46
N ALA A 377 -3.71 -15.05 9.73
CA ALA A 377 -3.75 -15.50 8.35
C ALA A 377 -3.00 -16.81 8.14
N SER A 378 -3.39 -17.57 7.14
CA SER A 378 -2.65 -18.74 6.67
C SER A 378 -2.69 -18.87 5.15
N ALA A 379 -1.62 -19.45 4.59
CA ALA A 379 -1.50 -19.76 3.16
C ALA A 379 -2.01 -21.16 2.85
N ASP A 380 -3.26 -21.48 3.26
CA ASP A 380 -3.93 -22.77 3.09
C ASP A 380 -3.32 -23.92 3.92
N LEU A 381 -2.63 -23.60 5.01
CA LEU A 381 -1.92 -24.56 5.85
C LEU A 381 -2.40 -24.57 7.32
N SER A 382 -3.49 -23.86 7.64
CA SER A 382 -3.90 -23.58 9.02
C SER A 382 -4.04 -24.81 9.94
N ASN A 383 -4.47 -25.94 9.38
CA ASN A 383 -4.55 -27.22 10.11
C ASN A 383 -3.18 -27.84 10.40
N SER A 384 -2.13 -27.47 9.68
CA SER A 384 -0.77 -27.99 9.81
C SER A 384 0.17 -26.99 10.47
N ASP A 385 0.19 -25.74 10.05
CA ASP A 385 0.94 -24.64 10.68
C ASP A 385 0.33 -24.23 12.03
N LYS A 386 -0.85 -24.79 12.36
CA LYS A 386 -1.56 -24.62 13.63
C LYS A 386 -2.11 -23.22 13.91
N THR A 387 -2.18 -22.36 12.89
CA THR A 387 -2.95 -21.12 13.01
C THR A 387 -4.46 -21.38 13.16
N ASP A 388 -4.91 -22.60 12.93
CA ASP A 388 -6.28 -23.05 13.22
C ASP A 388 -6.65 -22.96 14.71
N GLY A 389 -5.66 -22.86 15.62
CA GLY A 389 -5.90 -22.55 17.03
C GLY A 389 -6.64 -21.21 17.20
N PHE A 390 -6.27 -20.21 16.39
CA PHE A 390 -6.98 -18.93 16.30
C PHE A 390 -8.34 -19.10 15.58
N LEU A 391 -8.36 -19.76 14.42
CA LEU A 391 -9.56 -19.92 13.61
C LEU A 391 -10.71 -20.63 14.37
N LYS A 392 -10.40 -21.58 15.25
CA LYS A 392 -11.40 -22.28 16.08
C LYS A 392 -12.17 -21.36 17.04
N LYS A 393 -11.66 -20.16 17.30
CA LYS A 393 -12.26 -19.16 18.19
C LYS A 393 -12.95 -18.01 17.44
N THR A 394 -12.82 -17.96 16.13
CA THR A 394 -13.39 -16.94 15.27
C THR A 394 -13.90 -17.55 13.96
N GLN A 395 -14.13 -16.71 12.96
CA GLN A 395 -14.52 -17.12 11.61
C GLN A 395 -13.54 -16.55 10.57
N ALA A 396 -13.41 -17.27 9.44
CA ALA A 396 -12.69 -16.74 8.30
C ALA A 396 -13.52 -15.65 7.62
N PHE A 397 -12.82 -14.64 7.08
CA PHE A 397 -13.43 -13.64 6.20
C PHE A 397 -14.12 -14.29 5.00
N ARG A 398 -15.24 -13.75 4.62
CA ARG A 398 -16.00 -14.12 3.43
C ARG A 398 -16.35 -12.89 2.62
N LYS A 399 -16.82 -13.09 1.41
CA LYS A 399 -17.25 -11.98 0.55
C LYS A 399 -18.26 -11.08 1.27
N GLY A 400 -17.85 -9.83 1.51
CA GLY A 400 -18.66 -8.84 2.21
C GLY A 400 -18.86 -9.07 3.72
N ASP A 401 -18.28 -10.11 4.31
CA ASP A 401 -18.38 -10.40 5.74
C ASP A 401 -17.00 -10.40 6.41
N PHE A 402 -16.77 -9.40 7.24
CA PHE A 402 -15.55 -9.17 8.01
C PHE A 402 -15.82 -9.22 9.53
N SER A 403 -16.89 -9.91 9.96
CA SER A 403 -17.23 -10.10 11.37
C SER A 403 -16.31 -11.11 12.07
N GLY A 404 -15.62 -11.98 11.33
CA GLY A 404 -14.56 -12.83 11.84
C GLY A 404 -13.22 -12.09 11.91
N ALA A 405 -12.14 -12.85 12.18
CA ALA A 405 -10.79 -12.32 12.33
C ALA A 405 -9.72 -13.25 11.69
N PHE A 406 -10.10 -14.11 10.76
CA PHE A 406 -9.16 -15.01 10.10
C PHE A 406 -9.14 -14.81 8.59
N PHE A 407 -7.93 -14.59 8.07
CA PHE A 407 -7.69 -14.36 6.64
C PHE A 407 -7.16 -15.62 5.96
N GLN A 408 -8.01 -16.28 5.17
CA GLN A 408 -7.61 -17.39 4.29
C GLN A 408 -7.05 -16.81 2.98
N ALA A 409 -5.72 -16.76 2.87
CA ALA A 409 -5.06 -16.20 1.70
C ALA A 409 -5.03 -17.15 0.49
N GLY A 410 -5.18 -18.47 0.74
CA GLY A 410 -4.85 -19.53 -0.22
C GLY A 410 -3.33 -19.68 -0.35
N VAL A 411 -2.86 -20.58 -1.20
CA VAL A 411 -1.42 -20.83 -1.41
C VAL A 411 -0.80 -19.62 -2.10
N SER A 412 -0.35 -18.65 -1.31
CA SER A 412 0.09 -17.33 -1.78
C SER A 412 0.82 -16.59 -0.67
N GLU A 413 1.98 -17.10 -0.23
CA GLU A 413 2.70 -16.66 0.96
C GLU A 413 3.15 -15.20 0.86
N LEU A 414 3.71 -14.78 -0.29
CA LEU A 414 4.14 -13.41 -0.50
C LEU A 414 2.95 -12.44 -0.45
N THR A 415 1.86 -12.77 -1.14
CA THR A 415 0.66 -11.92 -1.14
C THR A 415 0.05 -11.83 0.26
N MET A 416 -0.03 -12.95 0.99
CA MET A 416 -0.51 -12.99 2.38
C MET A 416 0.31 -12.07 3.28
N ALA A 417 1.62 -12.19 3.23
CA ALA A 417 2.54 -11.38 4.03
C ALA A 417 2.41 -9.89 3.69
N CYS A 418 2.34 -9.54 2.40
CA CYS A 418 2.14 -8.15 1.97
C CYS A 418 0.76 -7.60 2.36
N CYS A 419 -0.31 -8.42 2.33
CA CYS A 419 -1.61 -8.00 2.87
C CYS A 419 -1.52 -7.73 4.38
N CYS A 420 -0.79 -8.55 5.15
CA CYS A 420 -0.55 -8.28 6.57
C CYS A 420 0.24 -6.98 6.79
N ILE A 421 1.21 -6.67 5.94
CA ILE A 421 1.88 -5.36 5.92
C ILE A 421 0.87 -4.23 5.70
N GLY A 422 0.00 -4.37 4.70
CA GLY A 422 -1.05 -3.38 4.42
C GLY A 422 -2.02 -3.17 5.59
N MET A 423 -2.37 -4.25 6.30
CA MET A 423 -3.16 -4.17 7.54
C MET A 423 -2.42 -3.40 8.63
N ALA A 424 -1.12 -3.65 8.80
CA ALA A 424 -0.29 -2.92 9.78
C ALA A 424 -0.14 -1.43 9.41
N LEU A 425 0.05 -1.11 8.12
CA LEU A 425 0.09 0.27 7.61
C LEU A 425 -1.23 1.02 7.83
N HIS A 426 -2.35 0.32 7.73
CA HIS A 426 -3.66 0.90 8.06
C HIS A 426 -3.75 1.27 9.54
N GLY A 427 -3.26 0.42 10.41
CA GLY A 427 -3.35 0.57 11.87
C GLY A 427 -4.70 0.08 12.45
N GLY A 428 -4.77 0.05 13.76
CA GLY A 428 -5.95 -0.42 14.50
C GLY A 428 -6.11 -1.93 14.56
N VAL A 429 -5.28 -2.70 13.85
CA VAL A 429 -5.27 -4.16 13.83
C VAL A 429 -3.87 -4.72 14.07
N ILE A 430 -3.79 -5.94 14.59
CA ILE A 430 -2.54 -6.66 14.85
C ILE A 430 -2.48 -7.87 13.92
N PRO A 431 -1.75 -7.82 12.79
CA PRO A 431 -1.67 -8.93 11.85
C PRO A 431 -0.65 -9.99 12.27
N ALA A 432 -1.04 -11.26 12.12
CA ALA A 432 -0.14 -12.40 12.17
C ALA A 432 -0.41 -13.32 10.97
N CYS A 433 0.62 -13.94 10.41
CA CYS A 433 0.46 -14.88 9.30
C CYS A 433 1.39 -16.09 9.46
N GLY A 434 0.85 -17.26 9.14
CA GLY A 434 1.51 -18.55 9.30
C GLY A 434 1.74 -19.30 8.00
N THR A 435 2.87 -20.04 7.96
CA THR A 435 3.22 -21.02 6.93
C THR A 435 4.34 -21.92 7.46
N PHE A 436 4.83 -22.87 6.65
CA PHE A 436 6.02 -23.65 6.98
C PHE A 436 7.29 -22.81 6.82
N PHE A 437 8.30 -23.12 7.63
CA PHE A 437 9.50 -22.26 7.66
C PHE A 437 10.29 -22.27 6.34
N VAL A 438 10.34 -23.38 5.62
CA VAL A 438 10.97 -23.42 4.29
C VAL A 438 10.31 -22.42 3.33
N PHE A 439 9.01 -22.20 3.43
CA PHE A 439 8.27 -21.25 2.60
C PHE A 439 8.42 -19.78 3.04
N SER A 440 9.20 -19.51 4.11
CA SER A 440 9.69 -18.16 4.38
C SER A 440 10.50 -17.60 3.19
N ASP A 441 11.03 -18.47 2.33
CA ASP A 441 11.71 -18.08 1.09
C ASP A 441 10.80 -17.28 0.15
N TYR A 442 9.52 -17.65 0.05
CA TYR A 442 8.54 -16.86 -0.68
C TYR A 442 8.20 -15.54 0.03
N MET A 443 8.30 -15.48 1.36
CA MET A 443 7.90 -14.32 2.15
C MET A 443 9.02 -13.29 2.37
N LYS A 444 10.28 -13.65 2.14
CA LYS A 444 11.45 -12.80 2.46
C LYS A 444 11.36 -11.37 1.91
N PRO A 445 10.90 -11.11 0.68
CA PRO A 445 10.73 -9.73 0.21
C PRO A 445 9.77 -8.92 1.09
N ALA A 446 8.66 -9.53 1.52
CA ALA A 446 7.69 -8.90 2.42
C ALA A 446 8.27 -8.70 3.83
N VAL A 447 8.93 -9.72 4.38
CA VAL A 447 9.59 -9.63 5.70
C VAL A 447 10.59 -8.47 5.74
N ARG A 448 11.39 -8.33 4.67
CA ARG A 448 12.31 -7.20 4.52
C ARG A 448 11.58 -5.86 4.51
N MET A 449 10.46 -5.75 3.81
CA MET A 449 9.69 -4.50 3.74
C MET A 449 9.00 -4.18 5.07
N ALA A 450 8.49 -5.18 5.80
CA ALA A 450 7.97 -4.99 7.14
C ALA A 450 9.04 -4.43 8.10
N ALA A 451 10.26 -4.99 8.04
CA ALA A 451 11.38 -4.52 8.84
C ALA A 451 11.82 -3.10 8.44
N LEU A 452 11.86 -2.79 7.13
CA LEU A 452 12.21 -1.46 6.62
C LEU A 452 11.22 -0.38 7.06
N MET A 453 9.93 -0.70 7.03
CA MET A 453 8.84 0.21 7.47
C MET A 453 8.56 0.13 8.98
N GLU A 454 9.34 -0.65 9.74
CA GLU A 454 9.21 -0.81 11.20
C GLU A 454 7.82 -1.28 11.66
N LEU A 455 7.22 -2.20 10.90
CA LEU A 455 5.84 -2.64 11.12
C LEU A 455 5.76 -3.89 12.02
N PRO A 456 4.82 -3.94 12.98
CA PRO A 456 4.70 -5.02 13.96
C PRO A 456 3.94 -6.24 13.41
N VAL A 457 4.30 -6.74 12.22
CA VAL A 457 3.73 -7.96 11.65
C VAL A 457 4.35 -9.19 12.29
N LYS A 458 3.52 -10.16 12.73
CA LYS A 458 3.96 -11.42 13.31
C LYS A 458 4.01 -12.49 12.21
N PHE A 459 5.21 -12.98 11.89
CA PHE A 459 5.42 -14.09 10.97
C PHE A 459 5.61 -15.37 11.78
N VAL A 460 4.73 -16.34 11.59
CA VAL A 460 4.70 -17.60 12.34
C VAL A 460 5.14 -18.73 11.40
N TRP A 461 6.31 -19.30 11.65
CA TRP A 461 6.88 -20.35 10.82
C TRP A 461 7.00 -21.65 11.60
N THR A 462 6.29 -22.66 11.15
CA THR A 462 6.34 -24.01 11.73
C THR A 462 7.16 -24.95 10.86
N HIS A 463 7.31 -26.22 11.27
CA HIS A 463 8.11 -27.19 10.53
C HIS A 463 9.55 -26.69 10.31
N ASP A 464 10.19 -26.27 11.41
CA ASP A 464 11.43 -25.52 11.39
C ASP A 464 12.69 -26.35 11.62
N ALA A 465 12.58 -27.69 11.65
CA ALA A 465 13.65 -28.58 12.01
C ALA A 465 13.61 -29.94 11.30
N PHE A 466 14.68 -30.70 11.44
CA PHE A 466 14.90 -32.01 10.81
C PHE A 466 13.80 -33.07 11.08
N ARG A 467 12.94 -32.87 12.08
CA ARG A 467 11.80 -33.77 12.37
C ARG A 467 10.62 -33.63 11.40
N VAL A 468 10.72 -32.74 10.44
CA VAL A 468 9.77 -32.66 9.31
C VAL A 468 9.82 -33.95 8.47
N GLY A 469 10.99 -34.51 8.29
CA GLY A 469 11.42 -35.78 7.71
C GLY A 469 10.58 -36.46 6.63
N GLU A 470 9.33 -36.79 6.93
CA GLU A 470 8.43 -37.48 6.01
C GLU A 470 8.01 -36.64 4.78
N ASP A 471 8.06 -35.32 4.88
CA ASP A 471 7.73 -34.42 3.75
C ASP A 471 8.91 -34.29 2.76
N GLY A 472 10.11 -34.68 3.17
CA GLY A 472 11.30 -34.74 2.35
C GLY A 472 12.03 -33.41 2.22
N PRO A 473 13.16 -33.39 1.46
CA PRO A 473 14.10 -32.27 1.42
C PRO A 473 13.49 -30.92 0.98
N THR A 474 12.45 -30.92 0.17
CA THR A 474 11.79 -29.69 -0.29
C THR A 474 11.03 -28.96 0.82
N HIS A 475 10.78 -29.63 1.94
CA HIS A 475 10.06 -29.10 3.10
C HIS A 475 10.93 -28.90 4.34
N GLU A 476 12.20 -29.30 4.27
CA GLU A 476 13.15 -29.20 5.38
C GLU A 476 13.95 -27.89 5.29
N PRO A 477 13.75 -26.94 6.21
CA PRO A 477 14.54 -25.71 6.25
C PRO A 477 15.96 -26.03 6.74
N VAL A 478 16.95 -25.48 6.05
CA VAL A 478 18.38 -25.61 6.37
C VAL A 478 19.01 -24.23 6.54
N GLU A 479 19.02 -23.45 5.46
CA GLU A 479 19.62 -22.11 5.45
C GLU A 479 18.67 -21.01 5.94
N GLN A 480 17.36 -21.24 6.01
CA GLN A 480 16.35 -20.24 6.33
C GLN A 480 16.60 -19.60 7.70
N GLU A 481 16.99 -20.37 8.71
CA GLU A 481 17.25 -19.81 10.03
C GLU A 481 18.41 -18.80 10.01
N ALA A 482 19.51 -19.14 9.35
CA ALA A 482 20.65 -18.23 9.24
C ALA A 482 20.29 -16.95 8.51
N GLN A 483 19.46 -17.05 7.46
CA GLN A 483 18.98 -15.90 6.68
C GLN A 483 18.06 -14.99 7.50
N ILE A 484 17.14 -15.53 8.25
CA ILE A 484 16.22 -14.73 9.09
C ILE A 484 16.96 -14.11 10.28
N ARG A 485 17.86 -14.87 10.94
CA ARG A 485 18.69 -14.34 12.03
C ARG A 485 19.68 -13.28 11.59
N LEU A 486 20.05 -13.23 10.32
CA LEU A 486 20.85 -12.12 9.81
C LEU A 486 20.09 -10.79 9.94
N MET A 487 18.79 -10.79 9.69
CA MET A 487 17.96 -9.59 9.80
C MET A 487 17.88 -9.06 11.25
N GLU A 488 17.91 -9.95 12.24
CA GLU A 488 17.96 -9.57 13.66
C GLU A 488 19.20 -8.73 14.02
N LYS A 489 20.31 -8.91 13.29
CA LYS A 489 21.57 -8.18 13.52
C LYS A 489 21.64 -6.85 12.79
N LEU A 490 20.72 -6.60 11.86
CA LEU A 490 20.61 -5.32 11.17
C LEU A 490 19.86 -4.32 12.06
N LYS A 491 20.18 -3.05 11.89
CA LYS A 491 19.45 -1.98 12.56
C LYS A 491 18.48 -1.33 11.59
N ASN A 492 17.29 -1.02 12.08
CA ASN A 492 16.29 -0.23 11.39
C ASN A 492 16.61 1.28 11.46
N HIS A 493 15.75 2.13 10.88
CA HIS A 493 15.94 3.59 10.89
C HIS A 493 15.94 4.19 12.30
N SER A 494 15.19 3.59 13.23
CA SER A 494 15.15 4.00 14.65
C SER A 494 16.35 3.49 15.46
N GLY A 495 17.28 2.74 14.85
CA GLY A 495 18.48 2.21 15.49
C GLY A 495 18.27 0.94 16.33
N ASN A 496 17.06 0.38 16.30
CA ASN A 496 16.72 -0.89 16.95
C ASN A 496 17.06 -2.10 16.04
N PRO A 497 17.16 -3.34 16.58
CA PRO A 497 17.15 -4.53 15.74
C PRO A 497 15.96 -4.51 14.77
N SER A 498 16.22 -4.80 13.50
CA SER A 498 15.16 -4.71 12.48
C SER A 498 14.12 -5.83 12.58
N MET A 499 14.40 -6.88 13.36
CA MET A 499 13.51 -8.01 13.58
C MET A 499 13.78 -8.64 14.95
N LEU A 500 12.74 -9.12 15.61
CA LEU A 500 12.82 -10.02 16.76
C LEU A 500 12.60 -11.46 16.26
N VAL A 501 13.59 -12.33 16.44
CA VAL A 501 13.52 -13.74 16.00
C VAL A 501 13.48 -14.65 17.22
N LEU A 502 12.38 -15.35 17.41
CA LEU A 502 12.15 -16.27 18.54
C LEU A 502 12.01 -17.70 18.02
N ARG A 503 12.67 -18.64 18.68
CA ARG A 503 12.62 -20.07 18.35
C ARG A 503 12.49 -20.90 19.63
N PRO A 504 11.29 -21.01 20.18
CA PRO A 504 11.05 -21.71 21.43
C PRO A 504 11.27 -23.22 21.30
N ALA A 505 11.86 -23.84 22.33
CA ALA A 505 12.17 -25.25 22.35
C ALA A 505 11.03 -26.12 22.92
N ASP A 506 10.16 -25.54 23.73
CA ASP A 506 9.05 -26.25 24.39
C ASP A 506 7.79 -25.37 24.53
N ALA A 507 6.78 -25.90 25.19
CA ALA A 507 5.49 -25.23 25.34
C ALA A 507 5.56 -23.99 26.25
N LEU A 508 6.43 -23.97 27.27
CA LEU A 508 6.59 -22.82 28.16
C LEU A 508 7.30 -21.70 27.43
N GLU A 509 8.42 -22.01 26.80
CA GLU A 509 9.13 -21.03 25.95
C GLU A 509 8.26 -20.50 24.82
N THR A 510 7.35 -21.33 24.26
CA THR A 510 6.39 -20.87 23.23
C THR A 510 5.42 -19.84 23.80
N THR A 511 4.93 -20.02 25.03
CA THR A 511 4.05 -19.05 25.68
C THR A 511 4.80 -17.74 25.94
N GLU A 512 6.03 -17.79 26.46
CA GLU A 512 6.88 -16.61 26.68
C GLU A 512 7.22 -15.90 25.37
N ALA A 513 7.49 -16.66 24.30
CA ALA A 513 7.75 -16.09 22.98
C ALA A 513 6.55 -15.29 22.44
N TRP A 514 5.33 -15.81 22.60
CA TRP A 514 4.12 -15.08 22.25
C TRP A 514 3.86 -13.87 23.16
N ALA A 515 4.23 -13.95 24.43
CA ALA A 515 4.13 -12.83 25.36
C ALA A 515 5.10 -11.68 25.01
N LEU A 516 6.24 -12.01 24.42
CA LEU A 516 7.22 -11.03 23.94
C LEU A 516 6.85 -10.41 22.58
N ALA A 517 6.19 -11.16 21.70
CA ALA A 517 5.85 -10.77 20.35
C ALA A 517 4.65 -9.81 20.25
#